data_1967e1fbdb292ebc54f21bdcec713906
#
_entry.id   1967e1fbdb292ebc54f21bdcec713906
#
_cell.length_a   1.000
_cell.length_b   1.000
_cell.length_c   1.000
_cell.angle_alpha   90.00
_cell.angle_beta   90.00
_cell.angle_gamma   90.00
#
_symmetry.space_group_name_H-M   'P 1'
#
loop_
_entity.id
_entity.type
_entity.pdbx_description
1 polymer ?
#
loop_
_entity_poly.entity_id
_entity_poly.type
_entity_poly.pdbx_seq_one_letter_code
_entity_poly.pdbx_strand_id
1 'polypeptide(L)'
;MRGKPEEQKIKQDSIRIGENIRRIRLAQHIKQTQLVQLLQLEGINMTRETLVKIERGVRHIEATQLRGIRDALHTTYDELFRES
;
A
#
# COMPACT_ATOMS: atom_id res chain seq x y z
N MET A 1 -2.72 27.41 -12.61
CA MET A 1 -2.66 26.72 -12.26
C MET A 1 -2.10 25.76 -12.40
N ARG A 2 -1.89 25.31 -12.20
CA ARG A 2 -1.22 24.37 -12.23
C ARG A 2 -1.59 23.38 -13.08
N GLY A 3 -0.87 22.72 -13.69
CA GLY A 3 -1.25 21.70 -14.55
C GLY A 3 -1.82 20.55 -13.75
N LYS A 4 -1.87 19.41 -14.35
CA LYS A 4 -2.38 18.25 -13.68
C LYS A 4 -1.55 17.95 -12.44
N PRO A 5 -2.18 17.82 -11.31
CA PRO A 5 -1.46 17.51 -10.09
C PRO A 5 -0.89 16.10 -10.13
N GLU A 6 0.27 15.95 -9.55
CA GLU A 6 0.87 14.64 -9.42
C GLU A 6 0.18 13.86 -8.34
N GLU A 7 0.26 12.54 -8.46
CA GLU A 7 -0.23 11.65 -7.43
C GLU A 7 0.50 11.94 -6.14
N GLN A 8 -0.25 12.09 -5.07
CA GLN A 8 0.35 12.34 -3.76
C GLN A 8 1.10 11.12 -3.27
N LYS A 9 2.32 11.34 -2.82
CA LYS A 9 3.19 10.26 -2.36
C LYS A 9 3.36 10.35 -0.86
N ILE A 10 3.37 9.20 -0.22
CA ILE A 10 3.44 9.09 1.21
C ILE A 10 4.76 8.44 1.57
N LYS A 11 5.59 9.20 2.30
CA LYS A 11 6.89 8.70 2.74
C LYS A 11 6.73 7.91 4.02
N GLN A 12 7.47 6.83 4.12
CA GLN A 12 7.43 5.99 5.30
C GLN A 12 8.59 6.35 6.23
N ASP A 13 8.48 7.50 6.88
CA ASP A 13 9.54 7.98 7.75
C ASP A 13 9.47 7.33 9.13
N SER A 14 8.59 7.85 9.98
CA SER A 14 8.45 7.35 11.34
C SER A 14 7.34 6.31 11.46
N ILE A 15 6.36 6.35 10.57
CA ILE A 15 5.28 5.36 10.57
C ILE A 15 5.58 4.34 9.49
N ARG A 16 5.69 3.09 9.90
CA ARG A 16 6.08 2.02 8.99
C ARG A 16 4.85 1.39 8.35
N ILE A 17 4.32 2.10 7.40
CA ILE A 17 3.09 1.68 6.72
C ILE A 17 3.30 0.35 6.01
N GLY A 18 4.45 0.17 5.37
CA GLY A 18 4.73 -1.08 4.65
C GLY A 18 4.76 -2.29 5.56
N GLU A 19 5.32 -2.14 6.75
CA GLU A 19 5.32 -3.24 7.71
C GLU A 19 3.90 -3.57 8.17
N ASN A 20 3.08 -2.53 8.34
CA ASN A 20 1.69 -2.74 8.71
C ASN A 20 0.94 -3.47 7.60
N ILE A 21 1.18 -3.09 6.35
CA ILE A 21 0.57 -3.77 5.21
C ILE A 21 0.95 -5.25 5.23
N ARG A 22 2.23 -5.53 5.40
CA ARG A 22 2.71 -6.90 5.41
C ARG A 22 2.08 -7.70 6.54
N ARG A 23 2.03 -7.13 7.73
CA ARG A 23 1.46 -7.80 8.90
C ARG A 23 -0.01 -8.13 8.67
N ILE A 24 -0.77 -7.16 8.17
CA ILE A 24 -2.21 -7.36 7.92
C ILE A 24 -2.40 -8.41 6.83
N ARG A 25 -1.60 -8.32 5.76
CA ARG A 25 -1.69 -9.27 4.66
C ARG A 25 -1.42 -10.69 5.12
N LEU A 26 -0.34 -10.87 5.89
CA LEU A 26 0.03 -12.19 6.37
C LEU A 26 -1.01 -12.75 7.34
N ALA A 27 -1.61 -11.88 8.16
CA ALA A 27 -2.66 -12.32 9.08
C ALA A 27 -3.88 -12.87 8.34
N GLN A 28 -4.09 -12.42 7.09
CA GLN A 28 -5.20 -12.89 6.28
C GLN A 28 -4.78 -13.99 5.31
N HIS A 29 -3.52 -14.46 5.41
CA HIS A 29 -2.99 -15.51 4.54
C HIS A 29 -3.05 -15.13 3.07
N ILE A 30 -2.83 -13.84 2.77
CA ILE A 30 -2.84 -13.35 1.39
C ILE A 30 -1.41 -13.21 0.90
N LYS A 31 -1.14 -13.78 -0.28
CA LYS A 31 0.19 -13.66 -0.88
C LYS A 31 0.36 -12.30 -1.55
N GLN A 32 1.61 -11.88 -1.71
CA GLN A 32 1.87 -10.62 -2.41
C GLN A 32 1.27 -10.62 -3.80
N THR A 33 1.41 -11.73 -4.53
CA THR A 33 0.84 -11.81 -5.87
C THR A 33 -0.66 -11.68 -5.87
N GLN A 34 -1.33 -12.20 -4.84
CA GLN A 34 -2.78 -12.08 -4.74
C GLN A 34 -3.19 -10.64 -4.49
N LEU A 35 -2.48 -9.95 -3.61
CA LEU A 35 -2.77 -8.55 -3.35
C LEU A 35 -2.55 -7.70 -4.61
N VAL A 36 -1.47 -7.96 -5.33
CA VAL A 36 -1.21 -7.26 -6.58
C VAL A 36 -2.35 -7.47 -7.57
N GLN A 37 -2.84 -8.70 -7.70
CA GLN A 37 -3.95 -8.98 -8.60
C GLN A 37 -5.21 -8.22 -8.21
N LEU A 38 -5.51 -8.16 -6.91
CA LEU A 38 -6.68 -7.42 -6.44
C LEU A 38 -6.57 -5.94 -6.80
N LEU A 39 -5.38 -5.38 -6.64
CA LEU A 39 -5.16 -3.97 -6.96
C LEU A 39 -5.27 -3.72 -8.46
N GLN A 40 -4.73 -4.60 -9.27
CA GLN A 40 -4.80 -4.45 -10.72
C GLN A 40 -6.23 -4.54 -11.21
N LEU A 41 -7.04 -5.39 -10.59
CA LEU A 41 -8.46 -5.49 -10.95
C LEU A 41 -9.20 -4.19 -10.66
N GLU A 42 -8.72 -3.40 -9.71
CA GLU A 42 -9.29 -2.09 -9.39
C GLU A 42 -8.68 -0.98 -10.26
N GLY A 43 -7.85 -1.34 -11.22
CA GLY A 43 -7.22 -0.35 -12.08
C GLY A 43 -6.04 0.35 -11.43
N ILE A 44 -5.53 -0.17 -10.33
CA ILE A 44 -4.43 0.44 -9.61
C ILE A 44 -3.12 -0.13 -10.12
N ASN A 45 -2.20 0.77 -10.47
CA ASN A 45 -0.91 0.36 -10.99
C ASN A 45 -0.03 -0.17 -9.86
N MET A 46 0.21 -1.48 -9.87
CA MET A 46 1.01 -2.12 -8.85
C MET A 46 1.65 -3.37 -9.44
N THR A 47 2.91 -3.58 -9.11
CA THR A 47 3.59 -4.82 -9.46
C THR A 47 4.06 -5.48 -8.17
N ARG A 48 4.39 -6.77 -8.26
CA ARG A 48 4.92 -7.47 -7.09
C ARG A 48 6.21 -6.81 -6.60
N GLU A 49 7.06 -6.42 -7.54
CA GLU A 49 8.32 -5.77 -7.18
C GLU A 49 8.08 -4.47 -6.41
N THR A 50 7.13 -3.68 -6.86
CA THR A 50 6.78 -2.44 -6.17
C THR A 50 6.25 -2.73 -4.77
N LEU A 51 5.35 -3.72 -4.66
CA LEU A 51 4.79 -4.07 -3.36
C LEU A 51 5.85 -4.55 -2.40
N VAL A 52 6.80 -5.36 -2.88
CA VAL A 52 7.91 -5.82 -2.05
C VAL A 52 8.67 -4.62 -1.47
N LYS A 53 8.96 -3.63 -2.30
CA LYS A 53 9.70 -2.45 -1.85
C LYS A 53 8.88 -1.62 -0.89
N ILE A 54 7.58 -1.52 -1.11
CA ILE A 54 6.70 -0.81 -0.18
C ILE A 54 6.70 -1.50 1.18
N GLU A 55 6.55 -2.83 1.18
CA GLU A 55 6.50 -3.56 2.45
C GLU A 55 7.82 -3.51 3.20
N ARG A 56 8.92 -3.34 2.46
CA ARG A 56 10.24 -3.19 3.10
C ARG A 56 10.49 -1.76 3.57
N GLY A 57 9.63 -0.83 3.22
CA GLY A 57 9.77 0.55 3.65
C GLY A 57 10.76 1.36 2.84
N VAL A 58 11.22 0.85 1.70
CA VAL A 58 12.23 1.53 0.89
C VAL A 58 11.62 2.28 -0.28
N ARG A 59 10.31 2.33 -0.37
CA ARG A 59 9.62 3.03 -1.43
C ARG A 59 8.39 3.71 -0.84
N HIS A 60 8.16 4.97 -1.22
CA HIS A 60 6.95 5.66 -0.79
C HIS A 60 5.72 5.06 -1.46
N ILE A 61 4.55 5.37 -0.93
CA ILE A 61 3.28 4.82 -1.39
C ILE A 61 2.46 5.95 -1.99
N GLU A 62 1.89 5.71 -3.17
CA GLU A 62 0.97 6.68 -3.77
C GLU A 62 -0.39 6.57 -3.07
N ALA A 63 -1.10 7.70 -3.02
CA ALA A 63 -2.37 7.75 -2.28
C ALA A 63 -3.38 6.75 -2.83
N THR A 64 -3.48 6.60 -4.15
CA THR A 64 -4.40 5.63 -4.74
C THR A 64 -4.00 4.20 -4.41
N GLN A 65 -2.71 3.93 -4.34
CA GLN A 65 -2.22 2.61 -3.95
C GLN A 65 -2.61 2.30 -2.51
N LEU A 66 -2.43 3.27 -1.62
CA LEU A 66 -2.75 3.06 -0.21
C LEU A 66 -4.24 2.81 -0.02
N ARG A 67 -5.09 3.60 -0.70
CA ARG A 67 -6.53 3.39 -0.63
C ARG A 67 -6.92 2.02 -1.15
N GLY A 68 -6.33 1.59 -2.26
CA GLY A 68 -6.62 0.28 -2.82
C GLY A 68 -6.20 -0.85 -1.89
N ILE A 69 -5.05 -0.69 -1.24
CA ILE A 69 -4.58 -1.69 -0.29
C ILE A 69 -5.53 -1.76 0.90
N ARG A 70 -5.95 -0.60 1.41
CA ARG A 70 -6.94 -0.57 2.49
C ARG A 70 -8.19 -1.36 2.12
N ASP A 71 -8.70 -1.13 0.91
CA ASP A 71 -9.93 -1.77 0.48
C ASP A 71 -9.72 -3.27 0.23
N ALA A 72 -8.61 -3.62 -0.41
CA ALA A 72 -8.33 -5.02 -0.73
C ALA A 72 -8.13 -5.87 0.52
N LEU A 73 -7.53 -5.28 1.55
CA LEU A 73 -7.28 -6.00 2.81
C LEU A 73 -8.40 -5.80 3.81
N HIS A 74 -9.45 -5.04 3.45
CA HIS A 74 -10.58 -4.78 4.35
C HIS A 74 -10.12 -4.23 5.69
N THR A 75 -9.17 -3.30 5.63
CA THR A 75 -8.62 -2.70 6.84
C THR A 75 -8.96 -1.22 6.87
N THR A 76 -8.35 -0.48 7.78
CA THR A 76 -8.60 0.95 7.94
C THR A 76 -7.29 1.70 7.83
N TYR A 77 -7.37 2.99 7.56
CA TYR A 77 -6.17 3.83 7.59
C TYR A 77 -5.54 3.84 8.97
N ASP A 78 -6.36 3.82 10.02
CA ASP A 78 -5.83 3.77 11.38
C ASP A 78 -4.92 2.56 11.56
N GLU A 79 -5.33 1.40 11.06
CA GLU A 79 -4.51 0.20 11.16
C GLU A 79 -3.26 0.30 10.30
N LEU A 80 -3.38 0.89 9.12
CA LEU A 80 -2.24 1.04 8.23
C LEU A 80 -1.21 2.02 8.77
N PHE A 81 -1.66 3.02 9.53
CA PHE A 81 -0.79 4.04 10.10
C PHE A 81 -0.41 3.76 11.54
N ARG A 82 -0.75 2.59 12.04
CA ARG A 82 -0.50 2.25 13.43
C ARG A 82 0.98 2.25 13.74
N GLU A 83 1.34 2.90 14.83
CA GLU A 83 2.71 2.90 15.32
C GLU A 83 2.89 1.71 16.26
N SER A 84 4.00 1.00 16.10
CA SER A 84 4.25 -0.18 16.94
C SER A 84 4.97 0.20 18.23
#